data_d94492d08299add4ce0b0237911698c3
#
_entry.id   d94492d08299add4ce0b0237911698c3
#
_cell.length_a   1.000
_cell.length_b   1.000
_cell.length_c   1.000
_cell.angle_alpha   90.00
_cell.angle_beta   90.00
_cell.angle_gamma   90.00
#
_symmetry.space_group_name_H-M   'P 1'
#
loop_
_entity.id
_entity.type
_entity.pdbx_description
1 polymer ?
#
loop_
_entity_poly.entity_id
_entity_poly.type
_entity_poly.pdbx_seq_one_letter_code
_entity_poly.pdbx_strand_id
1 'polypeptide(L)'
;GEDCLYRMLKALLDDEEHFKVLINSLPDKDFSTKLFDLPTIRRQLDMAIPEAFTEEERNGLCLFFYQGGYAVIREWLNRENRQSPKKMAVFLNGVIRKLTQ
;
A
#
# COMPACT_ATOMS: atom_id res chain seq x y z
N GLY A 1 16.61 -3.91 -3.32
CA GLY A 1 16.83 -2.70 -2.57
C GLY A 1 15.86 -2.54 -1.44
N GLU A 2 16.01 -1.47 -0.71
CA GLU A 2 15.10 -1.18 0.38
C GLU A 2 13.67 -1.09 -0.12
N ASP A 3 12.81 -1.77 0.57
CA ASP A 3 11.43 -1.87 0.19
C ASP A 3 10.71 -0.54 0.37
N CYS A 4 10.09 -0.05 -0.68
CA CYS A 4 9.33 1.19 -0.66
C CYS A 4 8.17 1.11 0.34
N LEU A 5 7.47 -0.04 0.39
CA LEU A 5 6.38 -0.25 1.34
C LEU A 5 6.88 -0.19 2.78
N TYR A 6 8.01 -0.83 3.06
CA TYR A 6 8.57 -0.80 4.40
C TYR A 6 8.87 0.63 4.85
N ARG A 7 9.52 1.41 3.99
CA ARG A 7 9.85 2.79 4.32
C ARG A 7 8.60 3.65 4.55
N MET A 8 7.56 3.42 3.74
CA MET A 8 6.30 4.12 3.90
C MET A 8 5.63 3.78 5.24
N LEU A 9 5.56 2.49 5.57
CA LEU A 9 4.94 2.04 6.81
C LEU A 9 5.70 2.55 8.03
N LYS A 10 7.03 2.54 7.95
CA LYS A 10 7.86 3.07 9.02
C LYS A 10 7.61 4.57 9.21
N ALA A 11 7.51 5.31 8.12
CA ALA A 11 7.22 6.74 8.19
C ALA A 11 5.86 7.02 8.84
N LEU A 12 4.86 6.18 8.55
CA LEU A 12 3.55 6.31 9.19
C LEU A 12 3.65 6.15 10.70
N LEU A 13 4.44 5.17 11.16
CA LEU A 13 4.60 4.96 12.60
C LEU A 13 5.44 6.04 13.27
N ASP A 14 6.40 6.61 12.56
CA ASP A 14 7.24 7.67 13.13
C ASP A 14 6.43 8.91 13.46
N ASP A 15 5.27 9.11 12.82
CA ASP A 15 4.37 10.21 13.10
C ASP A 15 2.95 9.66 13.26
N GLU A 16 2.81 8.65 14.11
CA GLU A 16 1.61 7.86 14.24
C GLU A 16 0.36 8.68 14.56
N GLU A 17 0.46 9.59 15.53
CA GLU A 17 -0.69 10.38 15.96
C GLU A 17 -1.24 11.24 14.81
N HIS A 18 -0.34 11.88 14.08
CA HIS A 18 -0.71 12.71 12.94
C HIS A 18 -1.42 11.88 11.86
N PHE A 19 -0.83 10.73 11.50
CA PHE A 19 -1.39 9.91 10.43
C PHE A 19 -2.68 9.22 10.83
N LYS A 20 -2.85 8.89 12.12
CA LYS A 20 -4.13 8.35 12.59
C LYS A 20 -5.26 9.37 12.43
N VAL A 21 -4.98 10.63 12.74
CA VAL A 21 -5.97 11.69 12.56
C VAL A 21 -6.34 11.81 11.08
N LEU A 22 -5.35 11.85 10.21
CA LEU A 22 -5.59 11.99 8.77
C LEU A 22 -6.37 10.79 8.21
N ILE A 23 -5.93 9.58 8.55
CA ILE A 23 -6.50 8.36 7.98
C ILE A 23 -7.93 8.13 8.44
N ASN A 24 -8.29 8.65 9.61
CA ASN A 24 -9.65 8.51 10.16
C ASN A 24 -10.55 9.70 9.85
N SER A 25 -10.00 10.80 9.35
CA SER A 25 -10.76 12.02 9.08
C SER A 25 -11.05 12.24 7.60
N LEU A 26 -10.14 11.80 6.72
CA LEU A 26 -10.33 11.97 5.28
C LEU A 26 -11.15 10.83 4.69
N PRO A 27 -11.90 11.08 3.62
CA PRO A 27 -12.54 9.99 2.89
C PRO A 27 -11.50 8.98 2.40
N ASP A 28 -11.83 7.70 2.50
CA ASP A 28 -10.92 6.62 2.12
C ASP A 28 -10.35 6.81 0.70
N LYS A 29 -11.22 7.21 -0.23
CA LYS A 29 -10.83 7.40 -1.62
C LYS A 29 -9.71 8.44 -1.76
N ASP A 30 -9.86 9.56 -1.06
CA ASP A 30 -8.89 10.65 -1.19
C ASP A 30 -7.55 10.29 -0.57
N PHE A 31 -7.58 9.67 0.60
CA PHE A 31 -6.35 9.32 1.29
C PHE A 31 -5.62 8.18 0.59
N SER A 32 -6.34 7.16 0.13
CA SER A 32 -5.71 6.03 -0.54
C SER A 32 -5.02 6.48 -1.84
N THR A 33 -5.65 7.38 -2.58
CA THR A 33 -5.06 7.93 -3.80
C THR A 33 -3.77 8.67 -3.49
N LYS A 34 -3.78 9.50 -2.45
CA LYS A 34 -2.57 10.25 -2.07
C LYS A 34 -1.47 9.35 -1.54
N LEU A 35 -1.83 8.34 -0.74
CA LEU A 35 -0.84 7.46 -0.14
C LEU A 35 -0.13 6.60 -1.17
N PHE A 36 -0.87 6.05 -2.13
CA PHE A 36 -0.33 5.10 -3.09
C PHE A 36 -0.05 5.68 -4.47
N ASP A 37 -0.41 6.94 -4.70
CA ASP A 37 -0.16 7.58 -6.00
C ASP A 37 1.24 8.18 -6.05
N LEU A 38 2.19 7.45 -5.47
CA LEU A 38 3.59 7.82 -5.56
C LEU A 38 4.18 7.17 -6.80
N PRO A 39 4.93 7.92 -7.62
CA PRO A 39 5.53 7.36 -8.84
C PRO A 39 6.33 6.10 -8.60
N THR A 40 7.01 6.01 -7.46
CA THR A 40 7.83 4.84 -7.13
C THR A 40 6.97 3.59 -6.93
N ILE A 41 5.85 3.72 -6.22
CA ILE A 41 4.96 2.58 -5.99
C ILE A 41 4.31 2.13 -7.28
N ARG A 42 3.84 3.08 -8.10
CA ARG A 42 3.25 2.74 -9.39
C ARG A 42 4.26 2.01 -10.28
N ARG A 43 5.50 2.48 -10.29
CA ARG A 43 6.55 1.84 -11.07
C ARG A 43 6.80 0.41 -10.60
N GLN A 44 6.83 0.19 -9.28
CA GLN A 44 7.02 -1.15 -8.73
C GLN A 44 5.87 -2.08 -9.11
N LEU A 45 4.64 -1.58 -9.06
CA LEU A 45 3.48 -2.36 -9.47
C LEU A 45 3.55 -2.72 -10.95
N ASP A 46 3.89 -1.74 -11.80
CA ASP A 46 4.00 -1.99 -13.23
C ASP A 46 5.07 -3.03 -13.54
N MET A 47 6.18 -3.02 -12.79
CA MET A 47 7.24 -4.00 -12.98
C MET A 47 6.82 -5.40 -12.52
N ALA A 48 5.95 -5.48 -11.51
CA ALA A 48 5.50 -6.76 -10.99
C ALA A 48 4.42 -7.41 -11.85
N ILE A 49 3.66 -6.62 -12.62
CA ILE A 49 2.57 -7.12 -13.44
C ILE A 49 3.12 -7.66 -14.76
N PRO A 50 2.83 -8.93 -15.11
CA PRO A 50 3.33 -9.52 -16.36
C PRO A 50 2.90 -8.75 -17.60
N GLU A 51 3.75 -8.78 -18.63
CA GLU A 51 3.50 -8.06 -19.88
C GLU A 51 2.27 -8.55 -20.63
N ALA A 52 1.86 -9.80 -20.38
CA ALA A 52 0.68 -10.37 -21.04
C ALA A 52 -0.62 -9.67 -20.62
N PHE A 53 -0.59 -8.96 -19.50
CA PHE A 53 -1.78 -8.22 -19.05
C PHE A 53 -1.99 -6.99 -19.93
N THR A 54 -3.25 -6.71 -20.27
CA THR A 54 -3.60 -5.52 -21.03
C THR A 54 -3.43 -4.28 -20.15
N GLU A 55 -3.44 -3.11 -20.78
CA GLU A 55 -3.38 -1.84 -20.04
C GLU A 55 -4.56 -1.69 -19.09
N GLU A 56 -5.76 -2.09 -19.53
CA GLU A 56 -6.94 -2.05 -18.69
C GLU A 56 -6.80 -2.96 -17.48
N GLU A 57 -6.28 -4.17 -17.69
CA GLU A 57 -6.04 -5.11 -16.60
C GLU A 57 -5.00 -4.58 -15.62
N ARG A 58 -3.93 -3.96 -16.12
CA ARG A 58 -2.90 -3.36 -15.27
C ARG A 58 -3.50 -2.26 -14.39
N ASN A 59 -4.32 -1.41 -14.98
CA ASN A 59 -4.98 -0.36 -14.23
C ASN A 59 -5.91 -0.92 -13.16
N GLY A 60 -6.63 -2.00 -13.49
CA GLY A 60 -7.50 -2.68 -12.54
C GLY A 60 -6.74 -3.26 -11.36
N LEU A 61 -5.62 -3.92 -11.64
CA LEU A 61 -4.77 -4.48 -10.58
C LEU A 61 -4.20 -3.38 -9.68
N CYS A 62 -3.80 -2.25 -10.25
CA CYS A 62 -3.31 -1.14 -9.46
C CYS A 62 -4.39 -0.57 -8.55
N LEU A 63 -5.61 -0.41 -9.06
CA LEU A 63 -6.74 0.02 -8.24
C LEU A 63 -7.03 -0.97 -7.12
N PHE A 64 -7.01 -2.25 -7.45
CA PHE A 64 -7.22 -3.30 -6.46
C PHE A 64 -6.21 -3.20 -5.33
N PHE A 65 -4.95 -3.02 -5.69
CA PHE A 65 -3.89 -2.90 -4.69
C PHE A 65 -4.04 -1.60 -3.87
N TYR A 66 -4.32 -0.48 -4.52
CA TYR A 66 -4.46 0.79 -3.81
C TYR A 66 -5.57 0.72 -2.77
N GLN A 67 -6.74 0.24 -3.16
CA GLN A 67 -7.89 0.21 -2.25
C GLN A 67 -7.73 -0.87 -1.18
N GLY A 68 -7.32 -2.07 -1.57
CA GLY A 68 -7.13 -3.15 -0.63
C GLY A 68 -5.96 -2.91 0.30
N GLY A 69 -4.84 -2.43 -0.23
CA GLY A 69 -3.67 -2.10 0.57
C GLY A 69 -3.94 -1.00 1.56
N TYR A 70 -4.68 0.03 1.13
CA TYR A 70 -5.06 1.10 2.03
C TYR A 70 -5.91 0.59 3.19
N ALA A 71 -6.89 -0.25 2.90
CA ALA A 71 -7.77 -0.79 3.95
C ALA A 71 -6.98 -1.60 4.97
N VAL A 72 -6.03 -2.40 4.51
CA VAL A 72 -5.18 -3.21 5.38
C VAL A 72 -4.29 -2.30 6.23
N ILE A 73 -3.68 -1.29 5.63
CA ILE A 73 -2.79 -0.37 6.34
C ILE A 73 -3.56 0.45 7.36
N ARG A 74 -4.75 0.91 7.01
CA ARG A 74 -5.60 1.66 7.93
C ARG A 74 -5.92 0.84 9.17
N GLU A 75 -6.34 -0.41 8.98
CA GLU A 75 -6.63 -1.30 10.10
C GLU A 75 -5.38 -1.55 10.93
N TRP A 76 -4.24 -1.80 10.27
CA TRP A 76 -2.98 -2.05 10.94
C TRP A 76 -2.56 -0.84 11.80
N LEU A 77 -2.65 0.36 11.25
CA LEU A 77 -2.25 1.57 11.97
C LEU A 77 -3.13 1.82 13.20
N ASN A 78 -4.41 1.45 13.14
CA ASN A 78 -5.34 1.65 14.23
C ASN A 78 -5.29 0.55 15.30
N ARG A 79 -4.57 -0.54 15.07
CA ARG A 79 -4.43 -1.61 16.07
C ARG A 79 -3.39 -1.23 17.11
N GLU A 80 -3.69 -1.56 18.37
CA GLU A 80 -2.71 -1.41 19.44
C GLU A 80 -1.61 -2.46 19.33
N ASN A 81 -2.00 -3.69 19.02
CA ASN A 81 -1.12 -4.86 18.96
C ASN A 81 -0.83 -5.20 17.51
N ARG A 82 -0.08 -4.35 16.83
CA ARG A 82 0.15 -4.49 15.40
C ARG A 82 1.47 -5.18 15.09
N GLN A 83 1.53 -5.78 13.90
CA GLN A 83 2.78 -6.31 13.36
C GLN A 83 3.77 -5.18 13.13
N SER A 84 5.06 -5.53 13.10
CA SER A 84 6.09 -4.54 12.76
C SER A 84 5.92 -4.06 11.33
N PRO A 85 6.42 -2.86 11.00
CA PRO A 85 6.39 -2.39 9.60
C PRO A 85 7.04 -3.36 8.64
N LYS A 86 8.11 -4.04 9.06
CA LYS A 86 8.79 -5.01 8.21
C LYS A 86 7.91 -6.21 7.89
N LYS A 87 7.23 -6.75 8.91
CA LYS A 87 6.33 -7.89 8.69
C LYS A 87 5.15 -7.52 7.81
N MET A 88 4.59 -6.33 8.02
CA MET A 88 3.49 -5.85 7.19
C MET A 88 3.94 -5.65 5.75
N ALA A 89 5.14 -5.10 5.54
CA ALA A 89 5.68 -4.92 4.19
C ALA A 89 5.88 -6.26 3.49
N VAL A 90 6.40 -7.27 4.20
CA VAL A 90 6.57 -8.61 3.64
C VAL A 90 5.22 -9.20 3.23
N PHE A 91 4.22 -9.03 4.07
CA PHE A 91 2.87 -9.51 3.77
C PHE A 91 2.31 -8.84 2.52
N LEU A 92 2.37 -7.51 2.44
CA LEU A 92 1.81 -6.78 1.30
C LEU A 92 2.55 -7.10 0.00
N ASN A 93 3.87 -7.22 0.05
CA ASN A 93 4.64 -7.61 -1.12
C ASN A 93 4.31 -9.03 -1.56
N GLY A 94 4.04 -9.92 -0.61
CA GLY A 94 3.59 -11.27 -0.91
C GLY A 94 2.24 -11.29 -1.62
N VAL A 95 1.33 -10.43 -1.20
CA VAL A 95 0.03 -10.29 -1.85
C VAL A 95 0.20 -9.81 -3.30
N ILE A 96 1.06 -8.80 -3.51
CA ILE A 96 1.32 -8.31 -4.87
C ILE A 96 1.82 -9.45 -5.76
N ARG A 97 2.78 -10.24 -5.28
CA ARG A 97 3.31 -11.36 -6.07
C ARG A 97 2.22 -12.37 -6.42
N LYS A 98 1.33 -12.68 -5.49
CA LYS A 98 0.26 -13.64 -5.74
C LYS A 98 -0.78 -13.11 -6.73
N LEU A 99 -1.09 -11.83 -6.64
CA LEU A 99 -2.06 -11.23 -7.56
C LEU A 99 -1.53 -11.13 -8.98
N THR A 100 -0.22 -11.08 -9.15
CA THR A 100 0.40 -10.88 -10.45
C THR A 100 0.99 -12.14 -11.07
N GLN A 101 0.86 -13.26 -10.39
CA GLN A 101 1.32 -14.54 -10.94
C GLN A 101 0.42 -15.08 -12.03
#